data_e4aa377389168bdd41cd18da1b7215e9
#
_entry.id   e4aa377389168bdd41cd18da1b7215e9
#
_cell.length_a   1.000
_cell.length_b   1.000
_cell.length_c   1.000
_cell.angle_alpha   90.00
_cell.angle_beta   90.00
_cell.angle_gamma   90.00
#
_symmetry.space_group_name_H-M   'P 1'
#
loop_
_entity.id
_entity.type
_entity.pdbx_description
1 polymer ?
#
loop_
_entity_poly.entity_id
_entity_poly.type
_entity_poly.pdbx_seq_one_letter_code
_entity_poly.pdbx_strand_id
1 'polypeptide(L)'
;MNSPYHNIPKNEWKKITETLVEKHPFTESEIKEIVFKSWKAIFESKIGEFKIGKEIFPAPQILSFFLHELIGHYFDKKYKGKFHVGTKKNEKDIHCVYNENLSIEIKASSNKNRIFANRSYAQTASSNEKKNKDGYFIAVNFEKVTPDNPNPKILIIRFGYLEHSDWRAQAAATGQQANLAPETYEKKFITLYSK
;
A
#
# COMPACT_ATOMS: atom_id res chain seq x y z
N MET A 1 -21.66 1.27 -1.28
CA MET A 1 -21.58 0.68 -2.63
C MET A 1 -21.53 -0.83 -2.51
N ASN A 2 -22.07 -1.55 -3.49
CA ASN A 2 -21.88 -3.00 -3.52
C ASN A 2 -20.43 -3.31 -3.90
N SER A 3 -19.89 -4.39 -3.34
CA SER A 3 -18.56 -4.93 -3.69
C SER A 3 -18.43 -5.12 -5.21
N PRO A 4 -17.29 -4.72 -5.82
CA PRO A 4 -17.06 -5.01 -7.25
C PRO A 4 -16.97 -6.51 -7.55
N TYR A 5 -16.79 -7.34 -6.52
CA TYR A 5 -16.75 -8.80 -6.62
C TYR A 5 -18.06 -9.48 -6.21
N HIS A 6 -19.10 -8.69 -5.88
CA HIS A 6 -20.39 -9.22 -5.44
C HIS A 6 -21.02 -10.11 -6.51
N ASN A 7 -21.43 -11.33 -6.12
CA ASN A 7 -21.99 -12.35 -7.02
C ASN A 7 -21.08 -12.78 -8.19
N ILE A 8 -19.79 -12.45 -8.15
CA ILE A 8 -18.82 -12.89 -9.15
C ILE A 8 -18.08 -14.12 -8.64
N PRO A 9 -18.00 -15.21 -9.43
CA PRO A 9 -17.21 -16.38 -9.08
C PRO A 9 -15.73 -16.04 -8.87
N LYS A 10 -15.10 -16.66 -7.88
CA LYS A 10 -13.71 -16.34 -7.51
C LYS A 10 -12.68 -16.52 -8.65
N ASN A 11 -12.92 -17.41 -9.58
CA ASN A 11 -12.05 -17.58 -10.75
C ASN A 11 -12.07 -16.37 -11.71
N GLU A 12 -13.07 -15.50 -11.62
CA GLU A 12 -13.19 -14.30 -12.44
C GLU A 12 -12.65 -13.04 -11.74
N TRP A 13 -12.34 -13.10 -10.44
CA TRP A 13 -11.89 -11.94 -9.68
C TRP A 13 -10.66 -11.26 -10.27
N LYS A 14 -9.74 -12.03 -10.83
CA LYS A 14 -8.55 -11.50 -11.50
C LYS A 14 -8.91 -10.54 -12.63
N LYS A 15 -9.85 -10.92 -13.48
CA LYS A 15 -10.33 -10.10 -14.61
C LYS A 15 -11.05 -8.83 -14.12
N ILE A 16 -11.81 -8.93 -13.02
CA ILE A 16 -12.43 -7.74 -12.40
C ILE A 16 -11.34 -6.80 -11.88
N THR A 17 -10.32 -7.32 -11.20
CA THR A 17 -9.20 -6.52 -10.71
C THR A 17 -8.45 -5.82 -11.84
N GLU A 18 -8.18 -6.50 -12.94
CA GLU A 18 -7.55 -5.93 -14.14
C GLU A 18 -8.38 -4.75 -14.67
N THR A 19 -9.68 -4.94 -14.83
CA THR A 19 -10.58 -3.87 -15.27
C THR A 19 -10.62 -2.67 -14.30
N LEU A 20 -10.57 -2.92 -12.99
CA LEU A 20 -10.53 -1.85 -11.98
C LEU A 20 -9.22 -1.06 -12.06
N VAL A 21 -8.10 -1.77 -12.20
CA VAL A 21 -6.77 -1.15 -12.33
C VAL A 21 -6.67 -0.31 -13.60
N GLU A 22 -7.13 -0.83 -14.75
CA GLU A 22 -7.15 -0.09 -16.02
C GLU A 22 -7.98 1.21 -15.96
N LYS A 23 -9.07 1.20 -15.22
CA LYS A 23 -9.94 2.38 -15.06
C LYS A 23 -9.42 3.40 -14.03
N HIS A 24 -8.41 3.03 -13.26
CA HIS A 24 -7.81 3.96 -12.29
C HIS A 24 -6.97 5.04 -13.01
N PRO A 25 -7.01 6.31 -12.57
CA PRO A 25 -6.25 7.38 -13.23
C PRO A 25 -4.72 7.23 -13.13
N PHE A 26 -4.21 6.43 -12.19
CA PHE A 26 -2.78 6.14 -12.09
C PHE A 26 -2.42 4.93 -12.94
N THR A 27 -1.46 5.10 -13.85
CA THR A 27 -0.95 3.99 -14.64
C THR A 27 0.02 3.11 -13.85
N GLU A 28 0.15 1.86 -14.24
CA GLU A 28 1.10 0.91 -13.64
C GLU A 28 2.55 1.42 -13.69
N SER A 29 2.94 2.08 -14.80
CA SER A 29 4.27 2.65 -14.97
C SER A 29 4.53 3.79 -14.00
N GLU A 30 3.54 4.67 -13.79
CA GLU A 30 3.64 5.79 -12.85
C GLU A 30 3.77 5.30 -11.40
N ILE A 31 2.99 4.29 -11.02
CA ILE A 31 3.08 3.69 -9.67
C ILE A 31 4.49 3.13 -9.45
N LYS A 32 5.01 2.36 -10.39
CA LYS A 32 6.39 1.82 -10.31
C LYS A 32 7.43 2.93 -10.17
N GLU A 33 7.38 3.90 -11.06
CA GLU A 33 8.32 5.04 -11.06
C GLU A 33 8.32 5.76 -9.71
N ILE A 34 7.13 6.11 -9.20
CA ILE A 34 6.99 6.84 -7.93
C ILE A 34 7.49 6.00 -6.75
N VAL A 35 7.18 4.70 -6.69
CA VAL A 35 7.68 3.82 -5.62
C VAL A 35 9.21 3.75 -5.65
N PHE A 36 9.83 3.54 -6.81
CA PHE A 36 11.30 3.50 -6.91
C PHE A 36 11.93 4.86 -6.60
N LYS A 37 11.33 5.95 -7.06
CA LYS A 37 11.79 7.31 -6.74
C LYS A 37 11.72 7.58 -5.25
N SER A 38 10.64 7.18 -4.58
CA SER A 38 10.48 7.29 -3.13
C SER A 38 11.53 6.47 -2.39
N TRP A 39 11.77 5.23 -2.82
CA TRP A 39 12.79 4.38 -2.24
C TRP A 39 14.18 4.97 -2.36
N LYS A 40 14.54 5.45 -3.54
CA LYS A 40 15.82 6.13 -3.79
C LYS A 40 15.98 7.36 -2.89
N ALA A 41 14.96 8.20 -2.79
CA ALA A 41 14.98 9.42 -1.97
C ALA A 41 15.24 9.12 -0.48
N ILE A 42 14.69 8.02 0.07
CA ILE A 42 14.96 7.60 1.45
C ILE A 42 16.47 7.37 1.65
N PHE A 43 17.14 6.64 0.75
CA PHE A 43 18.57 6.31 0.90
C PHE A 43 19.52 7.41 0.42
N GLU A 44 19.01 8.46 -0.21
CA GLU A 44 19.73 9.70 -0.46
C GLU A 44 19.63 10.69 0.71
N SER A 45 18.71 10.47 1.66
CA SER A 45 18.43 11.36 2.78
C SER A 45 19.46 11.24 3.89
N LYS A 46 19.61 12.35 4.62
CA LYS A 46 20.44 12.48 5.81
C LYS A 46 19.62 13.07 6.98
N ILE A 47 19.97 12.69 8.19
CA ILE A 47 19.50 13.33 9.41
C ILE A 47 20.72 13.97 10.05
N GLY A 48 20.85 15.29 9.94
CA GLY A 48 22.12 15.97 10.20
C GLY A 48 23.19 15.50 9.22
N GLU A 49 24.35 15.07 9.73
CA GLU A 49 25.46 14.52 8.95
C GLU A 49 25.31 13.01 8.62
N PHE A 50 24.41 12.31 9.31
CA PHE A 50 24.27 10.85 9.23
C PHE A 50 23.34 10.43 8.10
N LYS A 51 23.82 9.51 7.25
CA LYS A 51 23.09 9.04 6.09
C LYS A 51 22.32 7.74 6.39
N ILE A 52 21.09 7.64 5.88
CA ILE A 52 20.31 6.39 5.92
C ILE A 52 21.00 5.33 5.03
N GLY A 53 21.15 4.14 5.59
CA GLY A 53 21.84 3.01 4.94
C GLY A 53 23.38 3.05 5.08
N LYS A 54 23.93 4.04 5.81
CA LYS A 54 25.36 4.11 6.09
C LYS A 54 25.63 4.15 7.60
N GLU A 55 25.16 5.19 8.28
CA GLU A 55 25.26 5.34 9.73
C GLU A 55 23.93 5.04 10.43
N ILE A 56 22.80 5.25 9.72
CA ILE A 56 21.44 5.04 10.26
C ILE A 56 20.78 3.86 9.53
N PHE A 57 20.34 2.86 10.30
CA PHE A 57 19.66 1.67 9.81
C PHE A 57 18.24 1.60 10.41
N PRO A 58 17.24 2.30 9.81
CA PRO A 58 15.91 2.39 10.38
C PRO A 58 15.20 1.04 10.43
N ALA A 59 14.41 0.83 11.48
CA ALA A 59 13.51 -0.32 11.54
C ALA A 59 12.52 -0.31 10.34
N PRO A 60 12.03 -1.49 9.92
CA PRO A 60 11.12 -1.59 8.78
C PRO A 60 9.87 -0.70 8.87
N GLN A 61 9.36 -0.46 10.08
CA GLN A 61 8.22 0.42 10.31
C GLN A 61 8.51 1.87 9.93
N ILE A 62 9.72 2.35 10.22
CA ILE A 62 10.17 3.71 9.88
C ILE A 62 10.35 3.84 8.36
N LEU A 63 10.95 2.82 7.71
CA LEU A 63 11.04 2.81 6.24
C LEU A 63 9.66 2.76 5.59
N SER A 64 8.73 1.99 6.15
CA SER A 64 7.34 1.96 5.69
C SER A 64 6.68 3.34 5.81
N PHE A 65 6.87 4.03 6.93
CA PHE A 65 6.37 5.39 7.13
C PHE A 65 6.93 6.36 6.06
N PHE A 66 8.24 6.38 5.83
CA PHE A 66 8.81 7.22 4.79
C PHE A 66 8.31 6.90 3.38
N LEU A 67 8.07 5.62 3.08
CA LEU A 67 7.47 5.23 1.81
C LEU A 67 6.05 5.79 1.66
N HIS A 68 5.21 5.68 2.68
CA HIS A 68 3.85 6.22 2.67
C HIS A 68 3.87 7.72 2.38
N GLU A 69 4.66 8.48 3.14
CA GLU A 69 4.78 9.94 2.99
C GLU A 69 5.26 10.32 1.59
N LEU A 70 6.39 9.75 1.14
CA LEU A 70 7.00 10.13 -0.12
C LEU A 70 6.15 9.75 -1.33
N ILE A 71 5.55 8.55 -1.34
CA ILE A 71 4.66 8.12 -2.41
C ILE A 71 3.46 9.07 -2.47
N GLY A 72 2.83 9.38 -1.33
CA GLY A 72 1.72 10.31 -1.24
C GLY A 72 2.07 11.70 -1.78
N HIS A 73 3.19 12.27 -1.34
CA HIS A 73 3.66 13.59 -1.80
C HIS A 73 4.03 13.64 -3.28
N TYR A 74 4.62 12.56 -3.84
CA TYR A 74 4.91 12.51 -5.27
C TYR A 74 3.65 12.46 -6.12
N PHE A 75 2.61 11.74 -5.67
CA PHE A 75 1.32 11.75 -6.36
C PHE A 75 0.59 13.09 -6.23
N ASP A 76 0.59 13.71 -5.03
CA ASP A 76 0.04 15.04 -4.81
C ASP A 76 0.70 16.06 -5.75
N LYS A 77 2.02 16.07 -5.82
CA LYS A 77 2.77 16.95 -6.73
C LYS A 77 2.43 16.72 -8.21
N LYS A 78 2.25 15.46 -8.62
CA LYS A 78 1.97 15.08 -10.01
C LYS A 78 0.52 15.40 -10.40
N TYR A 79 -0.42 15.17 -9.48
CA TYR A 79 -1.86 15.33 -9.71
C TYR A 79 -2.45 16.44 -8.87
N LYS A 80 -1.73 17.56 -8.79
CA LYS A 80 -2.11 18.74 -7.98
C LYS A 80 -3.57 19.12 -8.13
N GLY A 81 -4.27 19.26 -6.99
CA GLY A 81 -5.68 19.59 -6.93
C GLY A 81 -6.65 18.43 -7.23
N LYS A 82 -6.16 17.28 -7.64
CA LYS A 82 -6.96 16.05 -7.86
C LYS A 82 -6.76 15.01 -6.79
N PHE A 83 -5.52 14.88 -6.31
CA PHE A 83 -5.13 13.99 -5.24
C PHE A 83 -4.27 14.75 -4.24
N HIS A 84 -4.33 14.37 -2.96
CA HIS A 84 -3.45 14.88 -1.91
C HIS A 84 -3.12 13.78 -0.90
N VAL A 85 -2.09 14.01 -0.11
CA VAL A 85 -1.78 13.16 1.04
C VAL A 85 -2.92 13.22 2.04
N GLY A 86 -3.41 12.08 2.50
CA GLY A 86 -4.48 12.01 3.48
C GLY A 86 -4.07 12.65 4.81
N THR A 87 -4.85 13.63 5.26
CA THR A 87 -4.57 14.38 6.50
C THR A 87 -5.59 14.10 7.59
N LYS A 88 -6.77 13.59 7.24
CA LYS A 88 -7.85 13.26 8.17
C LYS A 88 -7.87 11.77 8.49
N LYS A 89 -8.36 11.43 9.66
CA LYS A 89 -8.44 10.02 10.14
C LYS A 89 -9.24 9.08 9.23
N ASN A 90 -10.21 9.61 8.50
CA ASN A 90 -11.07 8.86 7.58
C ASN A 90 -10.53 8.85 6.14
N GLU A 91 -9.54 9.65 5.80
CA GLU A 91 -8.91 9.64 4.48
C GLU A 91 -7.93 8.48 4.32
N LYS A 92 -7.79 7.97 3.10
CA LYS A 92 -6.73 7.03 2.72
C LYS A 92 -5.40 7.79 2.54
N ASP A 93 -4.31 7.06 2.46
CA ASP A 93 -2.95 7.62 2.38
C ASP A 93 -2.78 8.56 1.17
N ILE A 94 -3.46 8.27 0.06
CA ILE A 94 -3.61 9.16 -1.09
C ILE A 94 -5.11 9.39 -1.30
N HIS A 95 -5.58 10.57 -1.00
CA HIS A 95 -7.00 10.93 -1.09
C HIS A 95 -7.33 11.59 -2.43
N CYS A 96 -8.36 11.09 -3.10
CA CYS A 96 -8.89 11.67 -4.33
C CYS A 96 -9.99 12.70 -4.01
N VAL A 97 -9.76 13.95 -4.37
CA VAL A 97 -10.65 15.08 -4.01
C VAL A 97 -12.03 14.99 -4.68
N TYR A 98 -12.10 14.52 -5.90
CA TYR A 98 -13.33 14.48 -6.69
C TYR A 98 -14.06 13.14 -6.66
N ASN A 99 -13.41 12.07 -6.19
CA ASN A 99 -14.03 10.75 -6.08
C ASN A 99 -13.30 9.89 -5.06
N GLU A 100 -13.81 9.85 -3.84
CA GLU A 100 -13.20 9.10 -2.72
C GLU A 100 -12.94 7.61 -3.04
N ASN A 101 -13.72 7.01 -3.95
CA ASN A 101 -13.52 5.60 -4.34
C ASN A 101 -12.22 5.35 -5.11
N LEU A 102 -11.60 6.41 -5.64
CA LEU A 102 -10.28 6.34 -6.29
C LEU A 102 -9.14 6.60 -5.31
N SER A 103 -9.43 6.83 -4.04
CA SER A 103 -8.41 7.00 -3.00
C SER A 103 -7.69 5.69 -2.73
N ILE A 104 -6.39 5.80 -2.43
CA ILE A 104 -5.49 4.64 -2.34
C ILE A 104 -4.93 4.52 -0.93
N GLU A 105 -4.90 3.31 -0.43
CA GLU A 105 -4.19 2.91 0.78
C GLU A 105 -2.83 2.33 0.42
N ILE A 106 -1.79 2.67 1.16
CA ILE A 106 -0.45 2.12 0.97
C ILE A 106 -0.16 1.11 2.07
N LYS A 107 0.38 -0.05 1.72
CA LYS A 107 0.89 -1.04 2.66
C LYS A 107 2.30 -1.44 2.27
N ALA A 108 3.23 -1.26 3.19
CA ALA A 108 4.62 -1.59 2.97
C ALA A 108 5.12 -2.57 4.04
N SER A 109 5.97 -3.51 3.66
CA SER A 109 6.46 -4.56 4.56
C SER A 109 7.85 -5.06 4.16
N SER A 110 8.69 -5.32 5.15
CA SER A 110 9.95 -6.04 4.94
C SER A 110 9.81 -7.56 4.88
N ASN A 111 8.59 -8.08 4.89
CA ASN A 111 8.37 -9.48 4.58
C ASN A 111 8.59 -9.71 3.08
N LYS A 112 9.08 -10.90 2.71
CA LYS A 112 9.47 -11.21 1.33
C LYS A 112 8.32 -11.02 0.33
N ASN A 113 7.08 -11.38 0.71
CA ASN A 113 5.93 -11.38 -0.22
C ASN A 113 4.58 -11.05 0.42
N ARG A 114 4.53 -10.79 1.74
CA ARG A 114 3.29 -10.50 2.47
C ARG A 114 3.26 -9.06 2.97
N ILE A 115 2.07 -8.48 2.96
CA ILE A 115 1.77 -7.21 3.63
C ILE A 115 0.89 -7.48 4.84
N PHE A 116 0.90 -6.54 5.76
CA PHE A 116 0.14 -6.60 7.01
C PHE A 116 -0.63 -5.32 7.21
N ALA A 117 -1.76 -5.43 7.90
CA ALA A 117 -2.54 -4.30 8.37
C ALA A 117 -2.85 -4.45 9.86
N ASN A 118 -3.37 -3.41 10.47
CA ASN A 118 -3.89 -3.47 11.82
C ASN A 118 -5.10 -4.41 11.87
N ARG A 119 -5.33 -5.08 13.00
CA ARG A 119 -6.46 -6.00 13.24
C ARG A 119 -7.81 -5.40 12.83
N SER A 120 -7.96 -4.10 13.00
CA SER A 120 -9.19 -3.38 12.61
C SER A 120 -9.54 -3.47 11.13
N TYR A 121 -8.60 -3.81 10.24
CA TYR A 121 -8.87 -4.00 8.81
C TYR A 121 -9.78 -5.20 8.53
N ALA A 122 -9.77 -6.21 9.39
CA ALA A 122 -10.65 -7.37 9.31
C ALA A 122 -12.05 -7.14 9.90
N GLN A 123 -12.39 -5.89 10.27
CA GLN A 123 -13.68 -5.53 10.85
C GLN A 123 -14.41 -4.55 9.93
N THR A 124 -15.73 -4.70 9.81
CA THR A 124 -16.57 -3.69 9.15
C THR A 124 -16.45 -2.34 9.85
N ALA A 125 -16.50 -1.26 9.08
CA ALA A 125 -16.56 0.08 9.67
C ALA A 125 -17.84 0.23 10.50
N SER A 126 -17.69 0.55 11.78
CA SER A 126 -18.83 0.66 12.71
C SER A 126 -19.49 2.05 12.72
N SER A 127 -18.99 3.01 11.94
CA SER A 127 -19.55 4.36 11.78
C SER A 127 -19.01 5.02 10.51
N ASN A 128 -19.77 6.00 9.98
CA ASN A 128 -19.35 6.81 8.81
C ASN A 128 -18.10 7.70 9.06
N GLU A 129 -17.68 7.85 10.31
CA GLU A 129 -16.48 8.61 10.69
C GLU A 129 -15.19 7.79 10.57
N LYS A 130 -15.28 6.48 10.33
CA LYS A 130 -14.10 5.62 10.21
C LYS A 130 -13.69 5.48 8.75
N LYS A 131 -12.37 5.43 8.53
CA LYS A 131 -11.75 5.17 7.24
C LYS A 131 -12.37 3.93 6.58
N ASN A 132 -12.87 4.10 5.35
CA ASN A 132 -13.32 2.98 4.53
C ASN A 132 -12.11 2.10 4.18
N LYS A 133 -12.22 0.82 4.49
CA LYS A 133 -11.14 -0.17 4.30
C LYS A 133 -11.19 -0.84 2.93
N ASP A 134 -12.31 -0.68 2.22
CA ASP A 134 -12.47 -1.17 0.87
C ASP A 134 -11.89 -0.16 -0.12
N GLY A 135 -11.25 -0.61 -1.18
CA GLY A 135 -10.74 0.26 -2.24
C GLY A 135 -9.39 -0.13 -2.78
N TYR A 136 -8.73 0.82 -3.41
CA TYR A 136 -7.42 0.59 -4.03
C TYR A 136 -6.29 0.55 -3.01
N PHE A 137 -5.31 -0.33 -3.29
CA PHE A 137 -4.12 -0.53 -2.47
C PHE A 137 -2.86 -0.57 -3.33
N ILE A 138 -1.84 0.18 -2.92
CA ILE A 138 -0.46 -0.05 -3.35
C ILE A 138 0.22 -0.87 -2.26
N ALA A 139 0.72 -2.05 -2.64
CA ALA A 139 1.43 -2.95 -1.73
C ALA A 139 2.90 -3.06 -2.14
N VAL A 140 3.82 -2.74 -1.21
CA VAL A 140 5.25 -2.74 -1.45
C VAL A 140 5.96 -3.68 -0.49
N ASN A 141 6.72 -4.64 -1.04
CA ASN A 141 7.64 -5.46 -0.26
C ASN A 141 9.09 -5.02 -0.53
N PHE A 142 9.91 -4.98 0.52
CA PHE A 142 11.29 -4.50 0.44
C PHE A 142 12.22 -5.31 1.36
N GLU A 143 13.52 -5.30 1.06
CA GLU A 143 14.55 -5.90 1.92
C GLU A 143 14.79 -5.00 3.15
N LYS A 144 15.10 -5.62 4.31
CA LYS A 144 15.53 -4.86 5.49
C LYS A 144 16.87 -4.18 5.22
N VAL A 145 17.01 -2.95 5.68
CA VAL A 145 18.29 -2.28 5.76
C VAL A 145 19.01 -2.73 7.03
N THR A 146 20.25 -3.14 6.89
CA THR A 146 21.14 -3.55 7.98
C THR A 146 22.57 -3.17 7.62
N PRO A 147 23.53 -3.18 8.55
CA PRO A 147 24.95 -3.01 8.20
C PRO A 147 25.42 -3.99 7.10
N ASP A 148 24.93 -5.24 7.11
CA ASP A 148 25.25 -6.24 6.09
C ASP A 148 24.48 -6.05 4.78
N ASN A 149 23.38 -5.30 4.79
CA ASN A 149 22.59 -4.94 3.60
C ASN A 149 22.28 -3.42 3.59
N PRO A 150 23.28 -2.57 3.35
CA PRO A 150 23.11 -1.11 3.39
C PRO A 150 22.33 -0.54 2.19
N ASN A 151 22.16 -1.31 1.12
CA ASN A 151 21.49 -0.93 -0.12
C ASN A 151 20.30 -1.86 -0.43
N PRO A 152 19.30 -1.96 0.46
CA PRO A 152 18.18 -2.88 0.30
C PRO A 152 17.37 -2.53 -0.95
N LYS A 153 16.72 -3.55 -1.51
CA LYS A 153 15.94 -3.43 -2.75
C LYS A 153 14.44 -3.53 -2.47
N ILE A 154 13.66 -2.91 -3.34
CA ILE A 154 12.24 -3.26 -3.50
C ILE A 154 12.20 -4.69 -4.05
N LEU A 155 11.35 -5.52 -3.46
CA LEU A 155 11.14 -6.90 -3.86
C LEU A 155 9.94 -7.05 -4.77
N ILE A 156 8.81 -6.47 -4.36
CA ILE A 156 7.54 -6.58 -5.08
C ILE A 156 6.78 -5.27 -4.97
N ILE A 157 6.15 -4.86 -6.07
CA ILE A 157 5.16 -3.79 -6.12
C ILE A 157 3.88 -4.37 -6.70
N ARG A 158 2.76 -4.17 -6.01
CA ARG A 158 1.43 -4.59 -6.46
C ARG A 158 0.46 -3.43 -6.38
N PHE A 159 -0.52 -3.43 -7.29
CA PHE A 159 -1.65 -2.52 -7.26
C PHE A 159 -2.94 -3.32 -7.45
N GLY A 160 -3.99 -3.01 -6.71
CA GLY A 160 -5.25 -3.74 -6.81
C GLY A 160 -6.34 -3.18 -5.92
N TYR A 161 -7.44 -3.92 -5.80
CA TYR A 161 -8.61 -3.52 -5.03
C TYR A 161 -8.91 -4.57 -3.97
N LEU A 162 -8.92 -4.16 -2.71
CA LEU A 162 -9.21 -5.01 -1.56
C LEU A 162 -10.45 -4.54 -0.82
N GLU A 163 -11.04 -5.49 -0.10
CA GLU A 163 -12.17 -5.26 0.78
C GLU A 163 -11.80 -5.66 2.22
N HIS A 164 -12.54 -5.15 3.20
CA HIS A 164 -12.34 -5.53 4.60
C HIS A 164 -12.45 -7.05 4.82
N SER A 165 -13.29 -7.73 4.02
CA SER A 165 -13.49 -9.18 4.06
C SER A 165 -12.28 -9.99 3.57
N ASP A 166 -11.33 -9.38 2.85
CA ASP A 166 -10.09 -10.03 2.41
C ASP A 166 -9.09 -10.17 3.57
N TRP A 167 -9.22 -9.33 4.57
CA TRP A 167 -8.33 -9.30 5.71
C TRP A 167 -8.76 -10.31 6.79
N ARG A 168 -7.80 -11.07 7.28
CA ARG A 168 -7.99 -12.05 8.36
C ARG A 168 -7.21 -11.59 9.59
N ALA A 169 -7.93 -11.29 10.68
CA ALA A 169 -7.32 -10.98 11.95
C ALA A 169 -6.51 -12.18 12.48
N GLN A 170 -5.43 -11.90 13.19
CA GLN A 170 -4.70 -12.96 13.92
C GLN A 170 -5.63 -13.65 14.91
N ALA A 171 -5.50 -14.98 15.01
CA ALA A 171 -6.33 -15.79 15.90
C ALA A 171 -6.07 -15.51 17.39
N ALA A 172 -4.82 -15.16 17.75
CA ALA A 172 -4.48 -14.81 19.13
C ALA A 172 -5.27 -13.58 19.61
N ALA A 173 -5.81 -13.62 20.80
CA ALA A 173 -6.60 -12.53 21.39
C ALA A 173 -5.82 -11.20 21.46
N THR A 174 -4.52 -11.28 21.74
CA THR A 174 -3.60 -10.13 21.79
C THR A 174 -3.03 -9.73 20.42
N GLY A 175 -3.34 -10.49 19.35
CA GLY A 175 -2.81 -10.25 18.01
C GLY A 175 -3.35 -8.94 17.44
N GLN A 176 -2.44 -8.03 17.04
CA GLN A 176 -2.78 -6.70 16.53
C GLN A 176 -2.76 -6.61 15.01
N GLN A 177 -2.43 -7.69 14.32
CA GLN A 177 -2.28 -7.71 12.87
C GLN A 177 -3.44 -8.42 12.16
N ALA A 178 -3.67 -8.01 10.92
CA ALA A 178 -4.47 -8.73 9.94
C ALA A 178 -3.60 -9.09 8.72
N ASN A 179 -3.90 -10.23 8.11
CA ASN A 179 -3.19 -10.81 6.98
C ASN A 179 -4.15 -11.04 5.82
N LEU A 180 -3.62 -11.16 4.63
CA LEU A 180 -4.35 -11.60 3.44
C LEU A 180 -4.10 -13.08 3.16
N ALA A 181 -5.11 -13.76 2.61
CA ALA A 181 -4.94 -15.12 2.08
C ALA A 181 -4.05 -15.11 0.81
N PRO A 182 -3.32 -16.19 0.50
CA PRO A 182 -2.55 -16.31 -0.74
C PRO A 182 -3.39 -16.02 -1.99
N GLU A 183 -4.60 -16.53 -2.06
CA GLU A 183 -5.56 -16.31 -3.15
C GLU A 183 -5.86 -14.83 -3.40
N THR A 184 -5.88 -13.99 -2.35
CA THR A 184 -6.11 -12.54 -2.47
C THR A 184 -4.97 -11.87 -3.24
N TYR A 185 -3.72 -12.28 -3.00
CA TYR A 185 -2.57 -11.75 -3.76
C TYR A 185 -2.62 -12.11 -5.24
N GLU A 186 -3.11 -13.31 -5.57
CA GLU A 186 -3.21 -13.80 -6.94
C GLU A 186 -4.35 -13.13 -7.72
N LYS A 187 -5.50 -12.91 -7.06
CA LYS A 187 -6.74 -12.52 -7.73
C LYS A 187 -7.11 -11.05 -7.60
N LYS A 188 -6.71 -10.39 -6.49
CA LYS A 188 -7.10 -9.00 -6.20
C LYS A 188 -5.95 -7.99 -6.32
N PHE A 189 -4.79 -8.45 -6.81
CA PHE A 189 -3.65 -7.60 -7.15
C PHE A 189 -3.13 -7.88 -8.56
N ILE A 190 -2.63 -6.81 -9.19
CA ILE A 190 -1.73 -6.87 -10.33
C ILE A 190 -0.31 -6.67 -9.80
N THR A 191 0.60 -7.58 -10.16
CA THR A 191 2.01 -7.43 -9.82
C THR A 191 2.66 -6.55 -10.86
N LEU A 192 3.03 -5.33 -10.45
CA LEU A 192 3.66 -4.35 -11.32
C LEU A 192 5.17 -4.56 -11.44
N TYR A 193 5.78 -5.11 -10.39
CA TYR A 193 7.20 -5.43 -10.33
C TYR A 193 7.45 -6.62 -9.39
N SER A 194 8.37 -7.48 -9.77
CA SER A 194 8.95 -8.54 -8.93
C SER A 194 10.43 -8.65 -9.27
N LYS A 195 11.28 -8.62 -8.21
CA LYS A 195 12.73 -8.82 -8.30
C LYS A 195 13.05 -10.29 -8.58
#